data_99d18e14680c4aa91b5613969bb23a56
#
_entry.id   99d18e14680c4aa91b5613969bb23a56
#
_cell.length_a   1.000
_cell.length_b   1.000
_cell.length_c   1.000
_cell.angle_alpha   90.00
_cell.angle_beta   90.00
_cell.angle_gamma   90.00
#
_symmetry.space_group_name_H-M   'P 1'
#
loop_
_entity.id
_entity.type
_entity.pdbx_description
1 polymer ?
#
loop_
_entity_poly.entity_id
_entity_poly.type
_entity_poly.pdbx_seq_one_letter_code
_entity_poly.pdbx_strand_id
1 'polypeptide(L)'
;MRKRIAALLATFALAFCLPICTPAAFAASAFDQGGSTMAAAGVESEITYNAGNLFAVMHPVSNTDIENDLYWAGQTLDASKVNVGTSGHGSILAAGQSITLKNVKVADSVRAAAQDIMIDHAQISNNITVAAQNISLGNDVNANGVYASARTLSISGSYQGGLLVGETVSFDGAVEGDLNIQAQQINIGKNAQVKGQLVLPEGVTVNIADGAQAPNVTYSAPINTAQPTLFDDIISIVYACMAHIVLVGLFFVIIRKQLVSASIMARKRLGMMLLAGLVVFLVAPLACLLLIFPLITIPVVVLMVLVMLIIALFSIPFAGSALGMMLFKDRMNPVLAAVIGTLILTICAYLPILSIITVIFCIIFTAGYLWMSYWDIHKTRRQERIAAQQAAMAGAVPPPPFKN
;
A
#
# COMPACT_ATOMS: atom_id res chain seq x y z
N MET A 1 -8.18 -17.32 27.48
CA MET A 1 -7.71 -16.01 27.06
C MET A 1 -6.78 -16.04 25.82
N ARG A 2 -5.74 -16.90 25.75
CA ARG A 2 -4.80 -16.98 24.61
C ARG A 2 -5.43 -17.27 23.24
N LYS A 3 -6.44 -18.15 23.14
CA LYS A 3 -7.12 -18.47 21.87
C LYS A 3 -7.99 -17.33 21.31
N ARG A 4 -8.53 -16.46 22.18
CA ARG A 4 -9.33 -15.29 21.75
C ARG A 4 -8.46 -14.15 21.25
N ILE A 5 -7.25 -13.98 21.80
CA ILE A 5 -6.27 -12.97 21.37
C ILE A 5 -5.68 -13.37 20.00
N ALA A 6 -5.39 -14.65 19.79
CA ALA A 6 -4.91 -15.15 18.50
C ALA A 6 -5.96 -14.99 17.38
N ALA A 7 -7.25 -15.24 17.68
CA ALA A 7 -8.34 -15.06 16.73
C ALA A 7 -8.54 -13.55 16.38
N LEU A 8 -8.44 -12.66 17.38
CA LEU A 8 -8.58 -11.21 17.16
C LEU A 8 -7.41 -10.63 16.39
N LEU A 9 -6.18 -11.10 16.63
CA LEU A 9 -4.99 -10.71 15.87
C LEU A 9 -5.05 -11.24 14.43
N ALA A 10 -5.57 -12.45 14.21
CA ALA A 10 -5.77 -12.99 12.87
C ALA A 10 -6.84 -12.21 12.09
N THR A 11 -7.94 -11.81 12.75
CA THR A 11 -9.01 -11.02 12.12
C THR A 11 -8.54 -9.59 11.81
N PHE A 12 -7.71 -9.00 12.66
CA PHE A 12 -7.16 -7.67 12.46
C PHE A 12 -6.06 -7.66 11.37
N ALA A 13 -5.23 -8.72 11.32
CA ALA A 13 -4.25 -8.91 10.25
C ALA A 13 -4.95 -9.11 8.89
N LEU A 14 -6.06 -9.85 8.84
CA LEU A 14 -6.86 -10.04 7.63
C LEU A 14 -7.52 -8.73 7.16
N ALA A 15 -8.04 -7.91 8.07
CA ALA A 15 -8.70 -6.65 7.73
C ALA A 15 -7.73 -5.55 7.25
N PHE A 16 -6.45 -5.60 7.67
CA PHE A 16 -5.45 -4.59 7.31
C PHE A 16 -4.59 -4.98 6.10
N CYS A 17 -4.50 -6.28 5.76
CA CYS A 17 -3.84 -6.74 4.54
C CYS A 17 -4.65 -6.53 3.26
N LEU A 18 -5.95 -6.28 3.37
CA LEU A 18 -6.85 -6.12 2.22
C LEU A 18 -6.57 -4.94 1.28
N PRO A 19 -6.02 -3.76 1.68
CA PRO A 19 -5.76 -2.69 0.72
C PRO A 19 -4.38 -2.73 0.03
N ILE A 20 -3.42 -3.54 0.48
CA ILE A 20 -2.04 -3.50 -0.03
C ILE A 20 -1.69 -4.66 -0.98
N CYS A 21 -2.48 -5.75 -0.98
CA CYS A 21 -2.24 -6.96 -1.79
C CYS A 21 -3.34 -7.32 -2.79
N THR A 22 -4.15 -6.36 -3.23
CA THR A 22 -5.39 -6.66 -3.94
C THR A 22 -5.35 -6.95 -5.45
N PRO A 23 -4.30 -6.78 -6.27
CA PRO A 23 -4.38 -7.35 -7.60
C PRO A 23 -4.07 -8.85 -7.66
N ALA A 24 -3.15 -9.36 -6.86
CA ALA A 24 -2.77 -10.78 -6.90
C ALA A 24 -3.73 -11.71 -6.12
N ALA A 25 -4.30 -11.23 -5.00
CA ALA A 25 -5.22 -12.03 -4.19
C ALA A 25 -6.63 -12.13 -4.81
N PHE A 26 -7.07 -11.14 -5.60
CA PHE A 26 -8.36 -11.20 -6.29
C PHE A 26 -8.33 -12.20 -7.46
N ALA A 27 -7.18 -12.34 -8.14
CA ALA A 27 -6.98 -13.38 -9.11
C ALA A 27 -7.04 -14.78 -8.48
N ALA A 28 -6.40 -14.99 -7.30
CA ALA A 28 -6.37 -16.28 -6.65
C ALA A 28 -7.72 -16.76 -6.09
N SER A 29 -8.59 -15.86 -5.62
CA SER A 29 -9.90 -16.26 -5.07
C SER A 29 -10.98 -16.56 -6.13
N ALA A 30 -10.80 -16.09 -7.35
CA ALA A 30 -11.68 -16.42 -8.48
C ALA A 30 -11.40 -17.82 -9.05
N PHE A 31 -10.27 -18.44 -8.72
CA PHE A 31 -9.82 -19.72 -9.25
C PHE A 31 -10.26 -20.96 -8.45
N ASP A 32 -10.87 -20.80 -7.26
CA ASP A 32 -11.19 -21.93 -6.37
C ASP A 32 -12.50 -22.69 -6.70
N GLN A 33 -13.12 -22.40 -7.83
CA GLN A 33 -14.35 -23.11 -8.27
C GLN A 33 -14.16 -24.10 -9.43
N GLY A 34 -12.95 -24.36 -9.86
CA GLY A 34 -12.67 -25.31 -10.94
C GLY A 34 -11.35 -26.01 -10.73
N GLY A 35 -11.35 -27.01 -9.91
CA GLY A 35 -10.34 -28.03 -9.63
C GLY A 35 -9.01 -27.97 -10.38
N SER A 36 -7.99 -27.36 -9.75
CA SER A 36 -6.61 -27.86 -9.76
C SER A 36 -5.81 -27.16 -8.67
N THR A 37 -5.15 -27.93 -7.85
CA THR A 37 -4.35 -27.55 -6.68
C THR A 37 -3.17 -26.68 -7.08
N MET A 38 -3.13 -25.43 -6.60
CA MET A 38 -1.92 -24.60 -6.66
C MET A 38 -0.90 -25.09 -5.63
N ALA A 39 0.18 -25.65 -6.11
CA ALA A 39 1.38 -25.87 -5.30
C ALA A 39 2.16 -24.55 -5.18
N ALA A 40 2.32 -24.06 -3.96
CA ALA A 40 3.13 -22.89 -3.65
C ALA A 40 4.62 -23.25 -3.76
N ALA A 41 5.18 -23.09 -4.97
CA ALA A 41 6.63 -22.95 -5.21
C ALA A 41 6.88 -22.75 -6.71
N GLY A 42 7.11 -21.52 -7.12
CA GLY A 42 7.39 -21.14 -8.51
C GLY A 42 6.09 -20.89 -9.27
N VAL A 43 5.75 -19.63 -9.47
CA VAL A 43 4.61 -19.27 -10.34
C VAL A 43 5.04 -19.63 -11.77
N GLU A 44 4.66 -20.82 -12.23
CA GLU A 44 4.76 -21.18 -13.64
C GLU A 44 3.75 -20.34 -14.41
N SER A 45 4.10 -19.98 -15.65
CA SER A 45 3.20 -19.27 -16.55
C SER A 45 2.00 -20.17 -16.83
N GLU A 46 0.80 -19.71 -16.46
CA GLU A 46 -0.44 -20.48 -16.66
C GLU A 46 -1.39 -19.75 -17.60
N ILE A 47 -2.00 -20.51 -18.49
CA ILE A 47 -3.03 -20.03 -19.38
C ILE A 47 -4.27 -20.92 -19.26
N THR A 48 -5.43 -20.35 -19.01
CA THR A 48 -6.69 -21.09 -18.82
C THR A 48 -7.82 -20.42 -19.59
N TYR A 49 -8.56 -21.22 -20.35
CA TYR A 49 -9.79 -20.80 -21.02
C TYR A 49 -11.01 -21.25 -20.21
N ASN A 50 -11.89 -20.33 -19.88
CA ASN A 50 -13.13 -20.63 -19.19
C ASN A 50 -14.28 -19.75 -19.70
N ALA A 51 -15.35 -20.37 -20.17
CA ALA A 51 -16.55 -19.69 -20.69
C ALA A 51 -16.25 -18.57 -21.70
N GLY A 52 -15.31 -18.81 -22.65
CA GLY A 52 -14.90 -17.84 -23.65
C GLY A 52 -13.91 -16.78 -23.14
N ASN A 53 -13.60 -16.75 -21.85
CA ASN A 53 -12.59 -15.86 -21.26
C ASN A 53 -11.22 -16.51 -21.25
N LEU A 54 -10.18 -15.70 -21.47
CA LEU A 54 -8.79 -16.11 -21.32
C LEU A 54 -8.21 -15.54 -20.03
N PHE A 55 -7.76 -16.42 -19.15
CA PHE A 55 -7.00 -16.08 -17.94
C PHE A 55 -5.53 -16.44 -18.18
N ALA A 56 -4.64 -15.48 -18.11
CA ALA A 56 -3.21 -15.69 -18.34
C ALA A 56 -2.39 -15.05 -17.19
N VAL A 57 -1.54 -15.84 -16.59
CA VAL A 57 -0.63 -15.39 -15.52
C VAL A 57 0.79 -15.55 -16.01
N MET A 58 1.55 -14.45 -16.08
CA MET A 58 2.96 -14.41 -16.53
C MET A 58 3.21 -15.06 -17.90
N HIS A 59 2.17 -15.15 -18.73
CA HIS A 59 2.21 -15.78 -20.06
C HIS A 59 2.02 -14.71 -21.15
N PRO A 60 2.84 -14.67 -22.22
CA PRO A 60 2.58 -13.82 -23.37
C PRO A 60 1.32 -14.27 -24.11
N VAL A 61 0.59 -13.31 -24.67
CA VAL A 61 -0.64 -13.60 -25.43
C VAL A 61 -0.47 -13.08 -26.84
N SER A 62 -0.32 -13.98 -27.83
CA SER A 62 -0.07 -13.58 -29.21
C SER A 62 -0.80 -14.45 -30.21
N ASN A 63 -1.22 -13.84 -31.32
CA ASN A 63 -1.94 -14.52 -32.42
C ASN A 63 -3.14 -15.33 -31.93
N THR A 64 -3.97 -14.73 -31.09
CA THR A 64 -5.05 -15.42 -30.38
C THR A 64 -6.36 -14.67 -30.54
N ASP A 65 -7.42 -15.38 -30.82
CA ASP A 65 -8.79 -14.90 -30.80
C ASP A 65 -9.43 -15.33 -29.48
N ILE A 66 -9.95 -14.38 -28.73
CA ILE A 66 -10.59 -14.57 -27.43
C ILE A 66 -12.06 -14.22 -27.60
N GLU A 67 -12.93 -15.16 -27.24
CA GLU A 67 -14.37 -15.00 -27.44
C GLU A 67 -14.96 -13.86 -26.60
N ASN A 68 -14.57 -13.77 -25.32
CA ASN A 68 -15.01 -12.74 -24.39
C ASN A 68 -13.81 -11.94 -23.85
N ASP A 69 -13.51 -12.01 -22.55
CA ASP A 69 -12.53 -11.15 -21.88
C ASP A 69 -11.14 -11.77 -21.81
N LEU A 70 -10.12 -10.91 -21.81
CA LEU A 70 -8.76 -11.23 -21.44
C LEU A 70 -8.47 -10.70 -20.02
N TYR A 71 -8.18 -11.60 -19.10
CA TYR A 71 -7.67 -11.30 -17.76
C TYR A 71 -6.19 -11.67 -17.67
N TRP A 72 -5.34 -10.70 -17.44
CA TRP A 72 -3.90 -10.92 -17.38
C TRP A 72 -3.28 -10.31 -16.12
N ALA A 73 -2.33 -11.07 -15.50
CA ALA A 73 -1.52 -10.57 -14.40
C ALA A 73 -0.09 -11.11 -14.51
N GLY A 74 0.92 -10.27 -14.23
CA GLY A 74 2.32 -10.71 -14.27
C GLY A 74 3.32 -9.57 -14.32
N GLN A 75 4.56 -9.90 -14.70
CA GLN A 75 5.60 -8.88 -14.84
C GLN A 75 5.48 -8.16 -16.20
N THR A 76 5.50 -8.92 -17.29
CA THR A 76 5.48 -8.36 -18.64
C THR A 76 4.41 -9.03 -19.48
N LEU A 77 3.43 -8.26 -19.95
CA LEU A 77 2.50 -8.64 -21.00
C LEU A 77 3.02 -8.11 -22.35
N ASP A 78 3.27 -9.02 -23.27
CA ASP A 78 3.41 -8.68 -24.69
C ASP A 78 2.24 -9.34 -25.42
N ALA A 79 1.22 -8.53 -25.74
CA ALA A 79 0.05 -8.98 -26.48
C ALA A 79 0.13 -8.44 -27.91
N SER A 80 0.27 -9.33 -28.87
CA SER A 80 0.40 -8.94 -30.27
C SER A 80 -0.52 -9.76 -31.18
N LYS A 81 -1.25 -9.08 -32.08
CA LYS A 81 -2.25 -9.67 -32.98
C LYS A 81 -3.30 -10.48 -32.23
N VAL A 82 -3.94 -9.83 -31.27
CA VAL A 82 -4.97 -10.41 -30.39
C VAL A 82 -6.31 -9.75 -30.70
N ASN A 83 -7.34 -10.57 -30.90
CA ASN A 83 -8.72 -10.10 -31.00
C ASN A 83 -9.47 -10.52 -29.74
N VAL A 84 -10.01 -9.56 -28.98
CA VAL A 84 -10.75 -9.80 -27.75
C VAL A 84 -12.21 -9.43 -27.96
N GLY A 85 -13.11 -10.35 -27.60
CA GLY A 85 -14.53 -10.14 -27.76
C GLY A 85 -15.03 -10.52 -29.15
N THR A 86 -14.59 -11.64 -29.70
CA THR A 86 -15.09 -12.11 -31.00
C THR A 86 -16.58 -12.47 -31.01
N SER A 87 -17.17 -12.64 -29.80
CA SER A 87 -18.62 -12.75 -29.60
C SER A 87 -19.38 -11.41 -29.72
N GLY A 88 -18.67 -10.30 -29.88
CA GLY A 88 -19.24 -8.94 -29.92
C GLY A 88 -19.08 -8.17 -28.61
N HIS A 89 -18.62 -8.82 -27.55
CA HIS A 89 -18.35 -8.22 -26.23
C HIS A 89 -17.04 -8.77 -25.70
N GLY A 90 -16.19 -7.93 -25.13
CA GLY A 90 -14.96 -8.40 -24.52
C GLY A 90 -13.98 -7.27 -24.22
N SER A 91 -13.44 -7.30 -23.04
CA SER A 91 -12.51 -6.32 -22.50
C SER A 91 -11.15 -6.96 -22.21
N ILE A 92 -10.11 -6.13 -22.18
CA ILE A 92 -8.82 -6.48 -21.61
C ILE A 92 -8.74 -5.91 -20.21
N LEU A 93 -8.48 -6.77 -19.21
CA LEU A 93 -8.14 -6.40 -17.86
C LEU A 93 -6.72 -6.89 -17.56
N ALA A 94 -5.77 -5.98 -17.42
CA ALA A 94 -4.37 -6.35 -17.27
C ALA A 94 -3.70 -5.59 -16.12
N ALA A 95 -2.88 -6.30 -15.35
CA ALA A 95 -2.08 -5.71 -14.28
C ALA A 95 -0.66 -6.28 -14.27
N GLY A 96 0.36 -5.40 -14.20
CA GLY A 96 1.75 -5.86 -14.22
C GLY A 96 2.79 -4.78 -14.05
N GLN A 97 4.02 -5.12 -14.41
CA GLN A 97 5.11 -4.14 -14.43
C GLN A 97 5.16 -3.45 -15.80
N SER A 98 5.11 -4.21 -16.90
CA SER A 98 5.10 -3.67 -18.26
C SER A 98 3.99 -4.32 -19.08
N ILE A 99 3.18 -3.52 -19.75
CA ILE A 99 2.09 -3.96 -20.62
C ILE A 99 2.27 -3.35 -21.98
N THR A 100 2.43 -4.21 -22.98
CA THR A 100 2.53 -3.82 -24.39
C THR A 100 1.40 -4.48 -25.17
N LEU A 101 0.54 -3.68 -25.79
CA LEU A 101 -0.52 -4.13 -26.67
C LEU A 101 -0.23 -3.64 -28.10
N LYS A 102 -0.02 -4.56 -29.04
CA LYS A 102 0.28 -4.23 -30.46
C LYS A 102 -0.64 -4.98 -31.41
N ASN A 103 -1.20 -4.26 -32.39
CA ASN A 103 -2.12 -4.84 -33.38
C ASN A 103 -3.27 -5.59 -32.68
N VAL A 104 -3.93 -4.95 -31.72
CA VAL A 104 -5.04 -5.57 -30.97
C VAL A 104 -6.38 -4.99 -31.40
N LYS A 105 -7.40 -5.83 -31.40
CA LYS A 105 -8.79 -5.43 -31.56
C LYS A 105 -9.56 -5.83 -30.32
N VAL A 106 -10.29 -4.88 -29.73
CA VAL A 106 -11.05 -5.09 -28.50
C VAL A 106 -12.48 -4.62 -28.71
N ALA A 107 -13.42 -5.53 -28.56
CA ALA A 107 -14.83 -5.26 -28.82
C ALA A 107 -15.47 -4.32 -27.78
N ASP A 108 -14.88 -4.20 -26.59
CA ASP A 108 -15.33 -3.27 -25.55
C ASP A 108 -14.15 -2.40 -25.08
N SER A 109 -13.61 -2.59 -23.89
CA SER A 109 -12.70 -1.65 -23.24
C SER A 109 -11.35 -2.28 -22.88
N VAL A 110 -10.33 -1.43 -22.76
CA VAL A 110 -9.04 -1.80 -22.17
C VAL A 110 -8.93 -1.13 -20.80
N ARG A 111 -8.70 -1.93 -19.75
CA ARG A 111 -8.41 -1.49 -18.39
C ARG A 111 -7.08 -2.07 -17.93
N ALA A 112 -6.09 -1.21 -17.73
CA ALA A 112 -4.76 -1.69 -17.39
C ALA A 112 -4.10 -0.83 -16.31
N ALA A 113 -3.30 -1.49 -15.45
CA ALA A 113 -2.48 -0.84 -14.45
C ALA A 113 -1.06 -1.46 -14.46
N ALA A 114 -0.02 -0.62 -14.62
CA ALA A 114 1.36 -1.09 -14.70
C ALA A 114 2.36 0.00 -14.31
N GLN A 115 3.65 -0.31 -14.34
CA GLN A 115 4.69 0.72 -14.31
C GLN A 115 4.79 1.39 -15.67
N ASP A 116 4.81 0.59 -16.76
CA ASP A 116 4.88 1.08 -18.13
C ASP A 116 3.76 0.47 -18.97
N ILE A 117 3.01 1.30 -19.70
CA ILE A 117 1.96 0.87 -20.63
C ILE A 117 2.24 1.44 -22.01
N MET A 118 2.30 0.56 -23.00
CA MET A 118 2.41 0.92 -24.41
C MET A 118 1.27 0.27 -25.20
N ILE A 119 0.48 1.07 -25.90
CA ILE A 119 -0.57 0.60 -26.80
C ILE A 119 -0.30 1.19 -28.17
N ASP A 120 -0.21 0.33 -29.17
CA ASP A 120 0.10 0.74 -30.52
C ASP A 120 -0.70 -0.09 -31.54
N HIS A 121 -1.17 0.52 -32.64
CA HIS A 121 -2.01 -0.13 -33.65
C HIS A 121 -3.21 -0.87 -33.03
N ALA A 122 -4.03 -0.17 -32.24
CA ALA A 122 -5.14 -0.76 -31.49
C ALA A 122 -6.49 -0.17 -31.92
N GLN A 123 -7.49 -1.05 -32.08
CA GLN A 123 -8.88 -0.69 -32.32
C GLN A 123 -9.70 -1.12 -31.12
N ILE A 124 -10.20 -0.16 -30.34
CA ILE A 124 -10.95 -0.39 -29.12
C ILE A 124 -12.29 0.28 -29.30
N SER A 125 -13.38 -0.51 -29.26
CA SER A 125 -14.71 0.02 -29.58
C SER A 125 -15.24 0.98 -28.50
N ASN A 126 -14.79 0.83 -27.25
CA ASN A 126 -15.24 1.67 -26.14
C ASN A 126 -14.05 2.45 -25.53
N ASN A 127 -13.72 2.26 -24.27
CA ASN A 127 -12.80 3.14 -23.56
C ASN A 127 -11.45 2.49 -23.25
N ILE A 128 -10.41 3.32 -23.26
CA ILE A 128 -9.12 3.04 -22.66
C ILE A 128 -9.10 3.68 -21.27
N THR A 129 -8.94 2.86 -20.20
CA THR A 129 -8.78 3.33 -18.82
C THR A 129 -7.50 2.76 -18.27
N VAL A 130 -6.48 3.59 -18.15
CA VAL A 130 -5.12 3.12 -17.82
C VAL A 130 -4.45 3.99 -16.77
N ALA A 131 -3.70 3.33 -15.87
CA ALA A 131 -2.91 3.98 -14.85
C ALA A 131 -1.50 3.40 -14.81
N ALA A 132 -0.47 4.26 -14.88
CA ALA A 132 0.93 3.80 -14.89
C ALA A 132 1.91 4.88 -14.40
N GLN A 133 3.19 4.55 -14.37
CA GLN A 133 4.23 5.57 -14.26
C GLN A 133 4.45 6.26 -15.62
N ASN A 134 4.50 5.46 -16.70
CA ASN A 134 4.63 5.95 -18.06
C ASN A 134 3.56 5.34 -18.95
N ILE A 135 2.88 6.15 -19.76
CA ILE A 135 1.90 5.70 -20.73
C ILE A 135 2.27 6.25 -22.11
N SER A 136 2.27 5.37 -23.10
CA SER A 136 2.45 5.72 -24.51
C SER A 136 1.32 5.11 -25.35
N LEU A 137 0.50 5.96 -25.96
CA LEU A 137 -0.51 5.55 -26.96
C LEU A 137 -0.08 6.05 -28.34
N GLY A 138 0.05 5.11 -29.30
CA GLY A 138 0.54 5.37 -30.65
C GLY A 138 -0.50 6.07 -31.55
N ASN A 139 -0.06 6.47 -32.74
CA ASN A 139 -0.88 7.21 -33.70
C ASN A 139 -2.08 6.42 -34.25
N ASP A 140 -1.94 5.10 -34.36
CA ASP A 140 -2.98 4.22 -34.90
C ASP A 140 -3.86 3.58 -33.82
N VAL A 141 -3.94 4.23 -32.66
CA VAL A 141 -4.86 3.86 -31.59
C VAL A 141 -6.17 4.58 -31.77
N ASN A 142 -7.27 3.83 -31.82
CA ASN A 142 -8.61 4.37 -31.94
C ASN A 142 -9.45 3.85 -30.78
N ALA A 143 -10.12 4.76 -30.05
CA ALA A 143 -11.07 4.43 -29.00
C ALA A 143 -12.16 5.48 -28.87
N ASN A 144 -13.28 5.12 -28.24
CA ASN A 144 -14.34 6.07 -27.95
C ASN A 144 -13.89 7.07 -26.87
N GLY A 145 -13.26 6.62 -25.78
CA GLY A 145 -12.75 7.50 -24.75
C GLY A 145 -11.36 7.11 -24.25
N VAL A 146 -10.57 8.10 -23.84
CA VAL A 146 -9.26 7.90 -23.22
C VAL A 146 -9.21 8.50 -21.83
N TYR A 147 -9.03 7.65 -20.81
CA TYR A 147 -8.91 8.00 -19.40
C TYR A 147 -7.58 7.47 -18.91
N ALA A 148 -6.59 8.36 -18.83
CA ALA A 148 -5.23 7.97 -18.53
C ALA A 148 -4.66 8.78 -17.35
N SER A 149 -4.02 8.09 -16.42
CA SER A 149 -3.33 8.73 -15.30
C SER A 149 -1.91 8.18 -15.18
N ALA A 150 -0.90 9.05 -15.30
CA ALA A 150 0.50 8.65 -15.17
C ALA A 150 1.41 9.84 -14.78
N ARG A 151 2.66 9.54 -14.40
CA ARG A 151 3.66 10.61 -14.28
C ARG A 151 3.92 11.24 -15.65
N THR A 152 4.19 10.41 -16.66
CA THR A 152 4.43 10.86 -18.04
C THR A 152 3.44 10.22 -18.99
N LEU A 153 2.70 11.02 -19.73
CA LEU A 153 1.79 10.58 -20.77
C LEU A 153 2.25 11.09 -22.12
N SER A 154 2.32 10.19 -23.10
CA SER A 154 2.49 10.50 -24.53
C SER A 154 1.31 9.91 -25.27
N ILE A 155 0.37 10.74 -25.65
CA ILE A 155 -0.93 10.32 -26.21
C ILE A 155 -1.06 10.83 -27.64
N SER A 156 -1.20 9.88 -28.54
CA SER A 156 -1.55 10.09 -29.95
C SER A 156 -2.78 9.24 -30.27
N GLY A 157 -3.22 9.24 -31.54
CA GLY A 157 -4.39 8.45 -31.95
C GLY A 157 -5.68 9.27 -32.05
N SER A 158 -6.83 8.57 -32.12
CA SER A 158 -8.13 9.21 -32.35
C SER A 158 -9.16 8.78 -31.29
N TYR A 159 -9.82 9.76 -30.68
CA TYR A 159 -10.75 9.57 -29.59
C TYR A 159 -12.01 10.44 -29.73
N GLN A 160 -13.12 10.04 -29.13
CA GLN A 160 -14.30 10.93 -29.04
C GLN A 160 -14.19 11.91 -27.87
N GLY A 161 -13.48 11.57 -26.79
CA GLY A 161 -13.24 12.43 -25.65
C GLY A 161 -12.27 11.81 -24.66
N GLY A 162 -11.90 12.58 -23.62
CA GLY A 162 -10.99 12.02 -22.63
C GLY A 162 -10.62 12.90 -21.46
N LEU A 163 -9.97 12.25 -20.49
CA LEU A 163 -9.34 12.86 -19.33
C LEU A 163 -7.93 12.34 -19.16
N LEU A 164 -6.95 13.22 -19.22
CA LEU A 164 -5.53 12.92 -19.05
C LEU A 164 -5.01 13.62 -17.79
N VAL A 165 -4.47 12.84 -16.86
CA VAL A 165 -3.97 13.37 -15.58
C VAL A 165 -2.51 12.96 -15.39
N GLY A 166 -1.61 13.93 -15.14
CA GLY A 166 -0.20 13.58 -14.96
C GLY A 166 0.69 14.72 -14.48
N GLU A 167 1.97 14.44 -14.39
CA GLU A 167 2.99 15.47 -14.17
C GLU A 167 3.34 16.13 -15.51
N THR A 168 3.63 15.31 -16.52
CA THR A 168 3.90 15.78 -17.90
C THR A 168 2.98 15.06 -18.87
N VAL A 169 2.22 15.82 -19.66
CA VAL A 169 1.34 15.30 -20.71
C VAL A 169 1.76 15.87 -22.07
N SER A 170 2.05 14.97 -23.00
CA SER A 170 2.25 15.29 -24.42
C SER A 170 1.09 14.71 -25.22
N PHE A 171 0.33 15.54 -25.88
CA PHE A 171 -0.81 15.17 -26.69
C PHE A 171 -0.59 15.58 -28.16
N ASP A 172 -0.63 14.59 -29.08
CA ASP A 172 -0.45 14.82 -30.53
C ASP A 172 -1.47 13.99 -31.35
N GLY A 173 -2.70 13.88 -30.85
CA GLY A 173 -3.78 13.10 -31.43
C GLY A 173 -4.99 13.90 -31.85
N ALA A 174 -6.06 13.22 -32.24
CA ALA A 174 -7.34 13.80 -32.64
C ALA A 174 -8.43 13.47 -31.63
N VAL A 175 -9.22 14.48 -31.22
CA VAL A 175 -10.39 14.30 -30.35
C VAL A 175 -11.58 15.02 -30.98
N GLU A 176 -12.68 14.29 -31.20
CA GLU A 176 -13.89 14.84 -31.81
C GLU A 176 -14.73 15.68 -30.81
N GLY A 177 -14.75 15.28 -29.54
CA GLY A 177 -15.43 15.98 -28.44
C GLY A 177 -14.47 16.68 -27.50
N ASP A 178 -14.74 16.62 -26.21
CA ASP A 178 -14.01 17.36 -25.19
C ASP A 178 -12.80 16.59 -24.69
N LEU A 179 -11.69 17.31 -24.48
CA LEU A 179 -10.46 16.78 -23.88
C LEU A 179 -10.11 17.60 -22.64
N ASN A 180 -10.05 16.94 -21.48
CA ASN A 180 -9.60 17.56 -20.24
C ASN A 180 -8.18 17.05 -19.92
N ILE A 181 -7.22 17.97 -19.80
CA ILE A 181 -5.84 17.65 -19.43
C ILE A 181 -5.52 18.34 -18.10
N GLN A 182 -5.13 17.56 -17.12
CA GLN A 182 -4.72 18.01 -15.80
C GLN A 182 -3.26 17.62 -15.57
N ALA A 183 -2.33 18.57 -15.77
CA ALA A 183 -0.90 18.30 -15.62
C ALA A 183 -0.13 19.55 -15.20
N GLN A 184 1.10 19.37 -14.73
CA GLN A 184 1.99 20.49 -14.39
C GLN A 184 2.70 21.04 -15.64
N GLN A 185 2.99 20.17 -16.60
CA GLN A 185 3.55 20.54 -17.89
C GLN A 185 2.74 19.89 -19.01
N ILE A 186 2.29 20.69 -19.97
CA ILE A 186 1.46 20.25 -21.09
C ILE A 186 2.12 20.64 -22.39
N ASN A 187 2.32 19.66 -23.27
CA ASN A 187 2.83 19.85 -24.61
C ASN A 187 1.75 19.39 -25.61
N ILE A 188 1.21 20.31 -26.39
CA ILE A 188 0.27 20.02 -27.47
C ILE A 188 1.06 20.00 -28.76
N GLY A 189 1.10 18.85 -29.43
CA GLY A 189 1.85 18.61 -30.65
C GLY A 189 1.21 19.27 -31.87
N LYS A 190 1.95 19.34 -32.96
CA LYS A 190 1.53 19.99 -34.21
C LYS A 190 0.37 19.31 -34.93
N ASN A 191 0.19 18.00 -34.70
CA ASN A 191 -0.89 17.21 -35.30
C ASN A 191 -2.13 17.13 -34.40
N ALA A 192 -2.07 17.76 -33.22
CA ALA A 192 -3.16 17.75 -32.27
C ALA A 192 -4.40 18.45 -32.84
N GLN A 193 -5.55 17.79 -32.80
CA GLN A 193 -6.85 18.31 -33.25
C GLN A 193 -7.89 18.04 -32.16
N VAL A 194 -8.44 19.07 -31.54
CA VAL A 194 -9.53 18.98 -30.58
C VAL A 194 -10.70 19.80 -31.11
N LYS A 195 -11.77 19.13 -31.56
CA LYS A 195 -12.95 19.82 -32.12
C LYS A 195 -13.88 20.40 -31.04
N GLY A 196 -13.97 19.70 -29.91
CA GLY A 196 -14.73 20.17 -28.75
C GLY A 196 -13.95 21.15 -27.88
N GLN A 197 -14.18 21.14 -26.58
CA GLN A 197 -13.44 21.96 -25.61
C GLN A 197 -12.13 21.31 -25.22
N LEU A 198 -11.03 22.03 -25.28
CA LEU A 198 -9.77 21.66 -24.63
C LEU A 198 -9.71 22.36 -23.27
N VAL A 199 -9.90 21.59 -22.18
CA VAL A 199 -9.88 22.11 -20.83
C VAL A 199 -8.48 21.92 -20.24
N LEU A 200 -7.83 23.02 -19.88
CA LEU A 200 -6.48 23.06 -19.33
C LEU A 200 -6.49 23.66 -17.91
N PRO A 201 -5.59 23.27 -17.01
CA PRO A 201 -5.50 23.88 -15.68
C PRO A 201 -4.88 25.28 -15.77
N GLU A 202 -5.35 26.20 -14.91
CA GLU A 202 -4.75 27.54 -14.78
C GLU A 202 -3.35 27.48 -14.13
N GLY A 203 -2.47 28.39 -14.55
CA GLY A 203 -1.17 28.59 -13.89
C GLY A 203 -0.11 27.53 -14.18
N VAL A 204 -0.32 26.64 -15.17
CA VAL A 204 0.65 25.62 -15.58
C VAL A 204 1.39 26.03 -16.86
N THR A 205 2.54 25.37 -17.10
CA THR A 205 3.30 25.56 -18.33
C THR A 205 2.63 24.82 -19.49
N VAL A 206 2.04 25.54 -20.42
CA VAL A 206 1.45 24.97 -21.64
C VAL A 206 2.27 25.38 -22.84
N ASN A 207 2.73 24.42 -23.62
CA ASN A 207 3.42 24.59 -24.89
C ASN A 207 2.52 24.07 -26.01
N ILE A 208 2.02 24.96 -26.87
CA ILE A 208 1.18 24.59 -28.03
C ILE A 208 2.02 24.81 -29.29
N ALA A 209 2.25 23.72 -30.03
CA ALA A 209 3.03 23.79 -31.27
C ALA A 209 2.27 24.49 -32.39
N ASP A 210 3.01 25.18 -33.28
CA ASP A 210 2.46 25.77 -34.49
C ASP A 210 1.83 24.66 -35.37
N GLY A 211 0.53 24.77 -35.63
CA GLY A 211 -0.24 23.80 -36.40
C GLY A 211 -1.30 23.03 -35.59
N ALA A 212 -1.24 23.06 -34.28
CA ALA A 212 -2.28 22.49 -33.43
C ALA A 212 -3.64 23.15 -33.65
N GLN A 213 -4.71 22.39 -33.77
CA GLN A 213 -6.08 22.87 -33.98
C GLN A 213 -6.92 22.63 -32.73
N ALA A 214 -7.02 23.65 -31.87
CA ALA A 214 -7.86 23.61 -30.67
C ALA A 214 -8.59 24.96 -30.54
N PRO A 215 -9.71 25.14 -31.27
CA PRO A 215 -10.38 26.43 -31.33
C PRO A 215 -11.00 26.91 -30.01
N ASN A 216 -11.35 25.96 -29.12
CA ASN A 216 -12.05 26.23 -27.87
C ASN A 216 -11.20 25.83 -26.68
N VAL A 217 -10.19 26.61 -26.33
CA VAL A 217 -9.40 26.39 -25.11
C VAL A 217 -10.09 27.08 -23.93
N THR A 218 -10.37 26.31 -22.90
CA THR A 218 -10.95 26.79 -21.64
C THR A 218 -10.00 26.48 -20.50
N TYR A 219 -9.78 27.42 -19.61
CA TYR A 219 -8.98 27.22 -18.42
C TYR A 219 -9.89 26.92 -17.24
N SER A 220 -9.64 25.83 -16.55
CA SER A 220 -10.29 25.47 -15.29
C SER A 220 -9.33 25.65 -14.13
N ALA A 221 -9.88 25.97 -12.96
CA ALA A 221 -9.08 25.86 -11.76
C ALA A 221 -8.40 24.48 -11.74
N PRO A 222 -7.09 24.39 -11.46
CA PRO A 222 -6.41 23.12 -11.40
C PRO A 222 -7.19 22.18 -10.51
N ILE A 223 -7.30 20.88 -10.88
CA ILE A 223 -7.79 19.88 -9.92
C ILE A 223 -6.83 19.99 -8.76
N ASN A 224 -7.32 20.65 -7.75
CA ASN A 224 -6.53 21.09 -6.63
C ASN A 224 -5.88 19.84 -6.02
N THR A 225 -4.60 19.61 -6.27
CA THR A 225 -3.76 19.15 -5.19
C THR A 225 -3.77 20.30 -4.19
N ALA A 226 -4.88 20.44 -3.48
CA ALA A 226 -5.06 21.49 -2.50
C ALA A 226 -3.83 21.39 -1.62
N GLN A 227 -2.98 22.39 -1.68
CA GLN A 227 -1.99 22.54 -0.63
C GLN A 227 -2.80 22.45 0.65
N PRO A 228 -2.53 21.46 1.51
CA PRO A 228 -3.32 21.28 2.70
C PRO A 228 -3.43 22.63 3.40
N THR A 229 -4.64 23.12 3.52
CA THR A 229 -4.86 24.36 4.24
C THR A 229 -4.57 24.09 5.71
N LEU A 230 -4.23 25.12 6.50
CA LEU A 230 -4.08 24.96 7.95
C LEU A 230 -5.32 24.30 8.59
N PHE A 231 -6.46 24.43 7.96
CA PHE A 231 -7.72 23.81 8.40
C PHE A 231 -7.71 22.27 8.18
N ASP A 232 -7.18 21.80 7.04
CA ASP A 232 -7.04 20.37 6.74
C ASP A 232 -6.03 19.71 7.66
N ASP A 233 -4.95 20.40 8.01
CA ASP A 233 -3.97 19.94 9.00
C ASP A 233 -4.60 19.81 10.39
N ILE A 234 -5.40 20.81 10.82
CA ILE A 234 -6.12 20.75 12.10
C ILE A 234 -7.10 19.58 12.13
N ILE A 235 -7.88 19.40 11.05
CA ILE A 235 -8.82 18.27 10.94
C ILE A 235 -8.06 16.94 11.04
N SER A 236 -6.94 16.79 10.34
CA SER A 236 -6.10 15.59 10.37
C SER A 236 -5.58 15.28 11.78
N ILE A 237 -5.15 16.31 12.52
CA ILE A 237 -4.72 16.19 13.92
C ILE A 237 -5.88 15.71 14.80
N VAL A 238 -7.07 16.29 14.63
CA VAL A 238 -8.26 15.89 15.40
C VAL A 238 -8.62 14.42 15.14
N TYR A 239 -8.66 13.99 13.88
CA TYR A 239 -8.89 12.59 13.55
C TYR A 239 -7.85 11.65 14.14
N ALA A 240 -6.57 12.00 14.06
CA ALA A 240 -5.49 11.21 14.66
C ALA A 240 -5.62 11.14 16.20
N CYS A 241 -5.94 12.24 16.86
CA CYS A 241 -6.20 12.24 18.29
C CYS A 241 -7.36 11.34 18.67
N MET A 242 -8.47 11.40 17.94
CA MET A 242 -9.63 10.53 18.16
C MET A 242 -9.27 9.05 17.97
N ALA A 243 -8.58 8.71 16.90
CA ALA A 243 -8.13 7.33 16.63
C ALA A 243 -7.21 6.81 17.74
N HIS A 244 -6.25 7.62 18.20
CA HIS A 244 -5.35 7.23 19.27
C HIS A 244 -6.06 7.10 20.63
N ILE A 245 -7.08 7.92 20.93
CA ILE A 245 -7.91 7.77 22.15
C ILE A 245 -8.62 6.43 22.15
N VAL A 246 -9.22 6.04 21.01
CA VAL A 246 -9.88 4.74 20.86
C VAL A 246 -8.88 3.60 21.07
N LEU A 247 -7.68 3.71 20.48
CA LEU A 247 -6.61 2.70 20.64
C LEU A 247 -6.13 2.60 22.08
N VAL A 248 -5.98 3.71 22.81
CA VAL A 248 -5.64 3.70 24.24
C VAL A 248 -6.72 2.98 25.05
N GLY A 249 -8.00 3.24 24.77
CA GLY A 249 -9.11 2.52 25.40
C GLY A 249 -9.02 1.01 25.14
N LEU A 250 -8.78 0.60 23.89
CA LEU A 250 -8.60 -0.79 23.51
C LEU A 250 -7.39 -1.43 24.22
N PHE A 251 -6.27 -0.71 24.32
CA PHE A 251 -5.08 -1.18 25.03
C PHE A 251 -5.34 -1.39 26.52
N PHE A 252 -6.13 -0.54 27.16
CA PHE A 252 -6.50 -0.74 28.56
C PHE A 252 -7.36 -1.98 28.76
N VAL A 253 -8.18 -2.35 27.79
CA VAL A 253 -8.96 -3.60 27.84
C VAL A 253 -8.09 -4.83 27.62
N ILE A 254 -7.18 -4.79 26.64
CA ILE A 254 -6.42 -5.97 26.18
C ILE A 254 -5.09 -6.14 26.90
N ILE A 255 -4.29 -5.06 27.00
CA ILE A 255 -2.89 -5.09 27.42
C ILE A 255 -2.57 -4.20 28.62
N ARG A 256 -3.54 -3.94 29.49
CA ARG A 256 -3.37 -3.07 30.67
C ARG A 256 -2.12 -3.43 31.52
N LYS A 257 -1.87 -4.72 31.71
CA LYS A 257 -0.71 -5.18 32.50
C LYS A 257 0.61 -4.78 31.85
N GLN A 258 0.69 -4.88 30.53
CA GLN A 258 1.89 -4.50 29.76
C GLN A 258 2.12 -2.99 29.80
N LEU A 259 1.07 -2.19 29.67
CA LEU A 259 1.17 -0.72 29.77
C LEU A 259 1.68 -0.27 31.14
N VAL A 260 1.13 -0.83 32.19
CA VAL A 260 1.58 -0.54 33.57
C VAL A 260 3.02 -1.02 33.78
N SER A 261 3.36 -2.22 33.31
CA SER A 261 4.74 -2.74 33.36
C SER A 261 5.72 -1.83 32.60
N ALA A 262 5.33 -1.36 31.41
CA ALA A 262 6.14 -0.43 30.60
C ALA A 262 6.38 0.89 31.35
N SER A 263 5.36 1.46 31.98
CA SER A 263 5.51 2.68 32.78
C SER A 263 6.45 2.51 33.99
N ILE A 264 6.37 1.36 34.68
CA ILE A 264 7.24 1.03 35.82
C ILE A 264 8.68 0.80 35.33
N MET A 265 8.87 0.07 34.23
CA MET A 265 10.19 -0.18 33.64
C MET A 265 10.83 1.12 33.15
N ALA A 266 10.06 1.99 32.50
CA ALA A 266 10.53 3.31 32.06
C ALA A 266 11.00 4.16 33.25
N ARG A 267 10.29 4.15 34.38
CA ARG A 267 10.73 4.88 35.61
C ARG A 267 12.06 4.37 36.13
N LYS A 268 12.29 3.07 36.10
CA LYS A 268 13.45 2.45 36.73
C LYS A 268 14.68 2.42 35.82
N ARG A 269 14.48 2.21 34.53
CA ARG A 269 15.56 1.88 33.58
C ARG A 269 15.33 2.45 32.16
N LEU A 270 14.84 3.71 32.07
CA LEU A 270 14.52 4.34 30.77
C LEU A 270 15.71 4.29 29.80
N GLY A 271 16.91 4.65 30.27
CA GLY A 271 18.10 4.67 29.41
C GLY A 271 18.46 3.28 28.86
N MET A 272 18.37 2.22 29.66
CA MET A 272 18.61 0.86 29.19
C MET A 272 17.52 0.39 28.21
N MET A 273 16.28 0.81 28.45
CA MET A 273 15.16 0.46 27.58
C MET A 273 15.31 1.15 26.21
N LEU A 274 15.69 2.42 26.18
CA LEU A 274 15.96 3.15 24.94
C LEU A 274 17.19 2.58 24.21
N LEU A 275 18.24 2.21 24.94
CA LEU A 275 19.43 1.60 24.35
C LEU A 275 19.06 0.24 23.70
N ALA A 276 18.32 -0.60 24.41
CA ALA A 276 17.85 -1.89 23.87
C ALA A 276 16.97 -1.70 22.63
N GLY A 277 16.07 -0.72 22.66
CA GLY A 277 15.22 -0.38 21.51
C GLY A 277 16.02 0.15 20.32
N LEU A 278 17.04 0.97 20.56
CA LEU A 278 17.94 1.47 19.52
C LEU A 278 18.69 0.30 18.84
N VAL A 279 19.18 -0.63 19.64
CA VAL A 279 19.83 -1.84 19.09
C VAL A 279 18.86 -2.63 18.22
N VAL A 280 17.63 -2.88 18.69
CA VAL A 280 16.61 -3.57 17.90
C VAL A 280 16.28 -2.80 16.62
N PHE A 281 16.11 -1.48 16.72
CA PHE A 281 15.79 -0.61 15.58
C PHE A 281 16.86 -0.63 14.49
N LEU A 282 18.14 -0.74 14.86
CA LEU A 282 19.25 -0.83 13.90
C LEU A 282 19.47 -2.25 13.39
N VAL A 283 19.40 -3.25 14.28
CA VAL A 283 19.74 -4.64 13.94
C VAL A 283 18.62 -5.33 13.16
N ALA A 284 17.35 -5.04 13.44
CA ALA A 284 16.26 -5.75 12.80
C ALA A 284 16.17 -5.50 11.27
N PRO A 285 16.28 -4.26 10.74
CA PRO A 285 16.33 -4.04 9.28
C PRO A 285 17.56 -4.68 8.64
N LEU A 286 18.72 -4.61 9.31
CA LEU A 286 19.95 -5.22 8.81
C LEU A 286 19.83 -6.75 8.75
N ALA A 287 19.21 -7.37 9.76
CA ALA A 287 18.92 -8.79 9.76
C ALA A 287 17.95 -9.18 8.63
N CYS A 288 16.92 -8.36 8.35
CA CYS A 288 16.04 -8.57 7.21
C CYS A 288 16.80 -8.56 5.89
N LEU A 289 17.71 -7.60 5.68
CA LEU A 289 18.53 -7.51 4.48
C LEU A 289 19.42 -8.75 4.29
N LEU A 290 20.04 -9.22 5.37
CA LEU A 290 20.90 -10.42 5.32
C LEU A 290 20.09 -11.71 5.07
N LEU A 291 18.88 -11.79 5.61
CA LEU A 291 18.00 -12.96 5.46
C LEU A 291 17.29 -13.05 4.10
N ILE A 292 17.34 -12.01 3.27
CA ILE A 292 16.77 -12.04 1.91
C ILE A 292 17.60 -12.96 0.98
N PHE A 293 18.92 -13.06 1.20
CA PHE A 293 19.79 -13.84 0.31
C PHE A 293 19.44 -15.34 0.20
N PRO A 294 19.14 -16.08 1.28
CA PRO A 294 18.63 -17.42 1.13
C PRO A 294 17.13 -17.40 0.83
N LEU A 295 16.72 -17.84 -0.34
CA LEU A 295 15.31 -17.83 -0.79
C LEU A 295 14.33 -18.47 0.21
N ILE A 296 14.78 -19.50 0.93
CA ILE A 296 13.98 -20.23 1.91
C ILE A 296 13.59 -19.38 3.14
N THR A 297 14.29 -18.27 3.39
CA THR A 297 14.04 -17.38 4.53
C THR A 297 13.09 -16.23 4.24
N ILE A 298 12.63 -16.08 3.00
CA ILE A 298 11.69 -15.02 2.59
C ILE A 298 10.43 -14.97 3.49
N PRO A 299 9.75 -16.09 3.82
CA PRO A 299 8.59 -16.03 4.71
C PRO A 299 8.92 -15.48 6.10
N VAL A 300 10.13 -15.74 6.61
CA VAL A 300 10.60 -15.22 7.90
C VAL A 300 10.84 -13.73 7.81
N VAL A 301 11.44 -13.25 6.72
CA VAL A 301 11.65 -11.81 6.48
C VAL A 301 10.31 -11.08 6.40
N VAL A 302 9.34 -11.61 5.66
CA VAL A 302 8.00 -11.03 5.57
C VAL A 302 7.36 -10.92 6.96
N LEU A 303 7.45 -11.97 7.77
CA LEU A 303 6.95 -11.96 9.14
C LEU A 303 7.66 -10.91 10.01
N MET A 304 8.99 -10.79 9.89
CA MET A 304 9.77 -9.78 10.62
C MET A 304 9.36 -8.37 10.23
N VAL A 305 9.23 -8.09 8.94
CA VAL A 305 8.78 -6.78 8.43
C VAL A 305 7.36 -6.47 8.92
N LEU A 306 6.46 -7.45 8.90
CA LEU A 306 5.09 -7.29 9.42
C LEU A 306 5.10 -6.94 10.91
N VAL A 307 5.91 -7.61 11.71
CA VAL A 307 6.07 -7.30 13.15
C VAL A 307 6.61 -5.89 13.35
N MET A 308 7.62 -5.48 12.57
CA MET A 308 8.15 -4.11 12.63
C MET A 308 7.09 -3.05 12.26
N LEU A 309 6.26 -3.33 11.25
CA LEU A 309 5.16 -2.45 10.84
C LEU A 309 4.11 -2.34 11.96
N ILE A 310 3.73 -3.43 12.59
CA ILE A 310 2.81 -3.44 13.74
C ILE A 310 3.38 -2.62 14.90
N ILE A 311 4.67 -2.80 15.23
CA ILE A 311 5.33 -2.01 16.27
C ILE A 311 5.29 -0.52 15.92
N ALA A 312 5.60 -0.14 14.69
CA ALA A 312 5.59 1.24 14.23
C ALA A 312 4.19 1.86 14.33
N LEU A 313 3.15 1.14 13.86
CA LEU A 313 1.76 1.59 13.86
C LEU A 313 1.22 1.86 15.27
N PHE A 314 1.55 0.98 16.22
CA PHE A 314 1.05 1.07 17.59
C PHE A 314 2.01 1.79 18.55
N SER A 315 3.16 2.28 18.07
CA SER A 315 4.20 2.87 18.92
C SER A 315 3.75 4.15 19.63
N ILE A 316 3.05 5.05 18.93
CA ILE A 316 2.60 6.34 19.52
C ILE A 316 1.61 6.12 20.68
N PRO A 317 0.48 5.38 20.50
CA PRO A 317 -0.45 5.16 21.60
C PRO A 317 0.14 4.32 22.73
N PHE A 318 1.04 3.38 22.43
CA PHE A 318 1.70 2.58 23.46
C PHE A 318 2.70 3.40 24.28
N ALA A 319 3.64 4.08 23.62
CA ALA A 319 4.64 4.92 24.28
C ALA A 319 3.99 6.09 25.01
N GLY A 320 2.99 6.75 24.41
CA GLY A 320 2.23 7.82 25.01
C GLY A 320 1.51 7.39 26.28
N SER A 321 0.85 6.22 26.24
CA SER A 321 0.19 5.66 27.42
C SER A 321 1.18 5.36 28.54
N ALA A 322 2.31 4.72 28.23
CA ALA A 322 3.32 4.37 29.24
C ALA A 322 4.01 5.61 29.83
N LEU A 323 4.36 6.58 28.99
CA LEU A 323 4.98 7.84 29.42
C LEU A 323 4.00 8.73 30.19
N GLY A 324 2.73 8.80 29.77
CA GLY A 324 1.70 9.53 30.51
C GLY A 324 1.53 8.98 31.93
N MET A 325 1.40 7.65 32.06
CA MET A 325 1.34 7.01 33.40
C MET A 325 2.64 7.17 34.20
N MET A 326 3.80 7.25 33.51
CA MET A 326 5.07 7.53 34.18
C MET A 326 5.12 8.95 34.73
N LEU A 327 4.65 9.93 33.98
CA LEU A 327 4.78 11.36 34.29
C LEU A 327 3.79 11.78 35.39
N PHE A 328 2.52 11.36 35.26
CA PHE A 328 1.46 11.77 36.15
C PHE A 328 1.37 10.90 37.42
N LYS A 329 2.07 9.77 37.46
CA LYS A 329 2.18 8.89 38.63
C LYS A 329 0.81 8.74 39.35
N ASP A 330 0.79 8.70 40.65
CA ASP A 330 -0.43 8.49 41.46
C ASP A 330 -1.34 9.74 41.60
N ARG A 331 -1.08 10.80 40.81
CA ARG A 331 -1.84 12.05 40.85
C ARG A 331 -3.16 12.01 40.08
N MET A 332 -3.28 11.06 39.12
CA MET A 332 -4.44 10.97 38.23
C MET A 332 -4.83 9.52 37.98
N ASN A 333 -6.07 9.33 37.48
CA ASN A 333 -6.51 8.02 36.98
C ASN A 333 -5.56 7.55 35.87
N PRO A 334 -5.05 6.29 35.93
CA PRO A 334 -4.09 5.78 34.94
C PRO A 334 -4.59 5.83 33.50
N VAL A 335 -5.90 5.68 33.26
CA VAL A 335 -6.49 5.83 31.95
C VAL A 335 -6.36 7.28 31.44
N LEU A 336 -6.69 8.24 32.29
CA LEU A 336 -6.61 9.65 31.94
C LEU A 336 -5.16 10.09 31.68
N ALA A 337 -4.23 9.62 32.52
CA ALA A 337 -2.80 9.87 32.32
C ALA A 337 -2.28 9.30 31.01
N ALA A 338 -2.73 8.09 30.62
CA ALA A 338 -2.38 7.47 29.36
C ALA A 338 -2.94 8.24 28.14
N VAL A 339 -4.18 8.69 28.21
CA VAL A 339 -4.80 9.51 27.15
C VAL A 339 -4.03 10.81 26.97
N ILE A 340 -3.75 11.54 28.05
CA ILE A 340 -3.03 12.82 27.98
C ILE A 340 -1.62 12.60 27.40
N GLY A 341 -0.88 11.59 27.87
CA GLY A 341 0.44 11.27 27.33
C GLY A 341 0.41 10.94 25.85
N THR A 342 -0.60 10.20 25.40
CA THR A 342 -0.76 9.87 23.97
C THR A 342 -1.11 11.11 23.16
N LEU A 343 -2.01 11.97 23.63
CA LEU A 343 -2.37 13.21 22.93
C LEU A 343 -1.17 14.14 22.76
N ILE A 344 -0.34 14.29 23.79
CA ILE A 344 0.90 15.09 23.70
C ILE A 344 1.81 14.55 22.59
N LEU A 345 2.09 13.24 22.57
CA LEU A 345 2.94 12.66 21.54
C LEU A 345 2.32 12.69 20.14
N THR A 346 0.99 12.57 20.04
CA THR A 346 0.28 12.72 18.77
C THR A 346 0.46 14.12 18.21
N ILE A 347 0.26 15.16 19.03
CA ILE A 347 0.45 16.54 18.60
C ILE A 347 1.91 16.79 18.22
N CYS A 348 2.88 16.30 18.99
CA CYS A 348 4.30 16.41 18.66
C CYS A 348 4.63 15.72 17.31
N ALA A 349 3.96 14.62 16.98
CA ALA A 349 4.16 13.89 15.71
C ALA A 349 3.63 14.66 14.48
N TYR A 350 2.79 15.67 14.65
CA TYR A 350 2.31 16.53 13.57
C TYR A 350 3.16 17.80 13.35
N LEU A 351 4.08 18.12 14.28
CA LEU A 351 4.97 19.25 14.11
C LEU A 351 6.13 18.87 13.16
N PRO A 352 6.39 19.61 12.05
CA PRO A 352 7.27 19.18 10.97
C PRO A 352 8.66 18.69 11.41
N ILE A 353 9.30 19.42 12.34
CA ILE A 353 10.64 19.08 12.84
C ILE A 353 10.57 17.97 13.91
N LEU A 354 9.55 18.02 14.77
CA LEU A 354 9.37 17.07 15.89
C LEU A 354 8.82 15.71 15.42
N SER A 355 8.14 15.66 14.30
CA SER A 355 7.49 14.46 13.79
C SER A 355 8.45 13.26 13.70
N ILE A 356 9.54 13.42 12.98
CA ILE A 356 10.53 12.35 12.79
C ILE A 356 11.12 11.90 14.12
N ILE A 357 11.49 12.86 14.97
CA ILE A 357 12.08 12.58 16.29
C ILE A 357 11.08 11.83 17.18
N THR A 358 9.82 12.28 17.21
CA THR A 358 8.76 11.68 18.04
C THR A 358 8.44 10.25 17.58
N VAL A 359 8.29 10.02 16.28
CA VAL A 359 7.98 8.71 15.74
C VAL A 359 9.12 7.72 16.01
N ILE A 360 10.37 8.10 15.71
CA ILE A 360 11.56 7.28 15.99
C ILE A 360 11.68 6.97 17.48
N PHE A 361 11.48 7.96 18.34
CA PHE A 361 11.50 7.78 19.79
C PHE A 361 10.42 6.78 20.25
N CYS A 362 9.19 6.90 19.77
CA CYS A 362 8.10 5.97 20.11
C CYS A 362 8.39 4.54 19.66
N ILE A 363 8.95 4.36 18.46
CA ILE A 363 9.34 3.04 17.96
C ILE A 363 10.44 2.44 18.83
N ILE A 364 11.51 3.19 19.12
CA ILE A 364 12.62 2.77 19.98
C ILE A 364 12.12 2.41 21.39
N PHE A 365 11.26 3.25 21.98
CA PHE A 365 10.68 3.01 23.29
C PHE A 365 9.89 1.70 23.32
N THR A 366 9.01 1.48 22.34
CA THR A 366 8.15 0.29 22.27
C THR A 366 8.95 -0.97 22.00
N ALA A 367 9.88 -0.93 21.06
CA ALA A 367 10.78 -2.05 20.73
C ALA A 367 11.66 -2.42 21.95
N GLY A 368 12.19 -1.43 22.65
CA GLY A 368 13.01 -1.62 23.83
C GLY A 368 12.25 -2.25 25.00
N TYR A 369 11.00 -1.82 25.22
CA TYR A 369 10.15 -2.48 26.21
C TYR A 369 9.87 -3.94 25.87
N LEU A 370 9.51 -4.22 24.61
CA LEU A 370 9.22 -5.60 24.18
C LEU A 370 10.44 -6.50 24.34
N TRP A 371 11.63 -6.03 23.96
CA TRP A 371 12.87 -6.76 24.10
C TRP A 371 13.22 -7.04 25.56
N MET A 372 13.19 -6.03 26.42
CA MET A 372 13.51 -6.19 27.85
C MET A 372 12.48 -7.06 28.56
N SER A 373 11.19 -6.90 28.26
CA SER A 373 10.12 -7.74 28.83
C SER A 373 10.28 -9.20 28.45
N TYR A 374 10.64 -9.49 27.19
CA TYR A 374 10.94 -10.83 26.73
C TYR A 374 12.13 -11.43 27.49
N TRP A 375 13.20 -10.66 27.67
CA TRP A 375 14.42 -11.11 28.38
C TRP A 375 14.15 -11.38 29.85
N ASP A 376 13.40 -10.53 30.53
CA ASP A 376 13.04 -10.69 31.94
C ASP A 376 12.18 -11.94 32.14
N ILE A 377 11.22 -12.22 31.26
CA ILE A 377 10.40 -13.46 31.31
C ILE A 377 11.29 -14.69 31.15
N HIS A 378 12.23 -14.68 30.22
CA HIS A 378 13.13 -15.80 29.99
C HIS A 378 14.08 -16.04 31.17
N LYS A 379 14.60 -14.97 31.76
CA LYS A 379 15.46 -15.04 32.96
C LYS A 379 14.72 -15.64 34.14
N THR A 380 13.49 -15.21 34.39
CA THR A 380 12.64 -15.74 35.47
C THR A 380 12.36 -17.23 35.26
N ARG A 381 11.95 -17.63 34.04
CA ARG A 381 11.71 -19.06 33.73
C ARG A 381 12.96 -19.92 33.88
N ARG A 382 14.14 -19.40 33.55
CA ARG A 382 15.41 -20.11 33.72
C ARG A 382 15.73 -20.30 35.21
N GLN A 383 15.51 -19.28 36.04
CA GLN A 383 15.70 -19.36 37.49
C GLN A 383 14.73 -20.35 38.14
N GLU A 384 13.47 -20.35 37.73
CA GLU A 384 12.47 -21.35 38.18
C GLU A 384 12.88 -22.78 37.85
N ARG A 385 13.40 -23.02 36.64
CA ARG A 385 13.89 -24.34 36.24
C ARG A 385 15.10 -24.79 37.05
N ILE A 386 16.05 -23.89 37.30
CA ILE A 386 17.23 -24.20 38.15
C ILE A 386 16.80 -24.50 39.60
N ALA A 387 15.89 -23.70 40.17
CA ALA A 387 15.37 -23.89 41.49
C ALA A 387 14.59 -25.24 41.63
N ALA A 388 13.77 -25.56 40.62
CA ALA A 388 13.06 -26.84 40.58
C ALA A 388 14.01 -28.06 40.48
N GLN A 389 15.09 -27.95 39.70
CA GLN A 389 16.12 -29.01 39.62
C GLN A 389 16.89 -29.19 40.93
N GLN A 390 17.24 -28.06 41.58
CA GLN A 390 17.92 -28.10 42.89
C GLN A 390 17.01 -28.71 43.98
N ALA A 391 15.72 -28.37 44.01
CA ALA A 391 14.75 -28.96 44.92
C ALA A 391 14.57 -30.48 44.68
N ALA A 392 14.50 -30.89 43.41
CA ALA A 392 14.41 -32.29 43.03
C ALA A 392 15.65 -33.10 43.47
N MET A 393 16.86 -32.54 43.36
CA MET A 393 18.10 -33.17 43.83
C MET A 393 18.21 -33.19 45.35
N ALA A 394 17.60 -32.26 46.06
CA ALA A 394 17.58 -32.20 47.52
C ALA A 394 16.43 -33.01 48.14
N GLY A 395 15.61 -33.71 47.36
CA GLY A 395 14.43 -34.46 47.86
C GLY A 395 13.33 -33.55 48.48
N ALA A 396 13.40 -32.27 48.24
CA ALA A 396 12.47 -31.24 48.75
C ALA A 396 11.36 -30.92 47.74
N VAL A 397 10.19 -30.52 48.24
CA VAL A 397 9.09 -30.05 47.39
C VAL A 397 9.53 -28.78 46.62
N PRO A 398 9.34 -28.74 45.29
CA PRO A 398 9.75 -27.59 44.52
C PRO A 398 9.04 -26.30 44.99
N PRO A 399 9.73 -25.14 45.06
CA PRO A 399 9.14 -23.89 45.49
C PRO A 399 7.99 -23.47 44.54
N PRO A 400 6.95 -22.80 45.04
CA PRO A 400 5.84 -22.36 44.21
C PRO A 400 6.35 -21.38 43.15
N PRO A 401 5.76 -21.37 41.93
CA PRO A 401 6.17 -20.45 40.86
C PRO A 401 6.06 -19.01 41.31
N PHE A 402 7.05 -18.19 40.94
CA PHE A 402 7.03 -16.74 41.22
C PHE A 402 5.79 -16.11 40.57
N LYS A 403 4.92 -15.50 41.38
CA LYS A 403 3.78 -14.72 40.90
C LYS A 403 4.30 -13.42 40.22
N ASN A 404 4.16 -13.33 38.90
CA ASN A 404 4.36 -12.10 38.13
C ASN A 404 3.14 -11.18 38.22
#